data_65432e7f6b90e8a6881bb23dd7e678af
#
_entry.id   65432e7f6b90e8a6881bb23dd7e678af
#
_cell.length_a   1.000
_cell.length_b   1.000
_cell.length_c   1.000
_cell.angle_alpha   90.00
_cell.angle_beta   90.00
_cell.angle_gamma   90.00
#
_symmetry.space_group_name_H-M   'P 1'
#
loop_
_entity.id
_entity.type
_entity.pdbx_description
1 polymer ?
#
loop_
_entity_poly.entity_id
_entity_poly.type
_entity_poly.pdbx_seq_one_letter_code
_entity_poly.pdbx_strand_id
1 'polypeptide(L)'
;MSNVVSVDQFEKAINKYLNEYHEDINEDVRNVAKTITNEAKAELISKSPKSDHDVILKGGEVHTAGSYARGWTISTQTSKNVHTKKIWNKTDYRLTHLLEFGHATRNGGRAKAIPHVRPTEEKYLKKFEKELEKEITKWR
;
A
#
# COMPACT_ATOMS: atom_id res chain seq x y z
N MET A 1 33.21 31.29 23.62
CA MET A 1 32.64 31.91 22.45
C MET A 1 31.21 31.45 22.29
N SER A 2 30.30 32.32 22.50
CA SER A 2 28.93 31.96 22.32
C SER A 2 28.60 31.93 20.82
N ASN A 3 28.35 30.79 20.30
CA ASN A 3 27.72 30.68 19.00
C ASN A 3 26.25 31.08 19.13
N VAL A 4 26.04 32.38 19.33
CA VAL A 4 24.66 32.87 19.33
C VAL A 4 24.24 32.97 17.88
N VAL A 5 23.49 31.96 17.46
CA VAL A 5 22.85 31.94 16.15
C VAL A 5 21.48 32.59 16.34
N SER A 6 21.10 33.47 15.45
CA SER A 6 19.73 33.97 15.45
C SER A 6 18.75 32.81 15.24
N VAL A 7 17.51 32.95 15.66
CA VAL A 7 16.49 31.91 15.50
C VAL A 7 16.40 31.45 14.04
N ASP A 8 16.47 32.37 13.09
CA ASP A 8 16.40 32.07 11.67
C ASP A 8 17.60 31.24 11.18
N GLN A 9 18.80 31.58 11.65
CA GLN A 9 20.02 30.84 11.29
C GLN A 9 20.03 29.45 11.92
N PHE A 10 19.54 29.33 13.13
CA PHE A 10 19.40 28.04 13.83
C PHE A 10 18.42 27.14 13.10
N GLU A 11 17.28 27.68 12.71
CA GLU A 11 16.28 26.94 11.92
C GLU A 11 16.84 26.46 10.58
N LYS A 12 17.55 27.34 9.86
CA LYS A 12 18.20 26.95 8.60
C LYS A 12 19.26 25.86 8.78
N ALA A 13 20.05 25.95 9.85
CA ALA A 13 21.08 24.95 10.14
C ALA A 13 20.45 23.58 10.48
N ILE A 14 19.38 23.58 11.28
CA ILE A 14 18.65 22.35 11.60
C ILE A 14 18.00 21.77 10.35
N ASN A 15 17.34 22.58 9.53
CA ASN A 15 16.69 22.12 8.32
C ASN A 15 17.69 21.54 7.31
N LYS A 16 18.84 22.15 7.15
CA LYS A 16 19.92 21.63 6.31
C LYS A 16 20.40 20.26 6.80
N TYR A 17 20.65 20.15 8.09
CA TYR A 17 21.08 18.90 8.71
C TYR A 17 20.03 17.79 8.57
N LEU A 18 18.77 18.12 8.86
CA LEU A 18 17.66 17.18 8.71
C LEU A 18 17.48 16.75 7.25
N ASN A 19 17.62 17.67 6.30
CA ASN A 19 17.52 17.34 4.88
C ASN A 19 18.62 16.39 4.43
N GLU A 20 19.86 16.63 4.80
CA GLU A 20 20.98 15.74 4.50
C GLU A 20 20.77 14.36 5.11
N TYR A 21 20.35 14.30 6.36
CA TYR A 21 20.04 13.06 7.06
C TYR A 21 18.86 12.33 6.41
N HIS A 22 17.83 13.08 5.99
CA HIS A 22 16.64 12.53 5.34
C HIS A 22 16.89 11.95 3.96
N GLU A 23 17.83 12.50 3.18
CA GLU A 23 18.11 11.96 1.85
C GLU A 23 18.58 10.52 1.91
N ASP A 24 19.51 10.24 2.78
CA ASP A 24 20.06 8.89 2.95
C ASP A 24 19.02 7.90 3.52
N ILE A 25 18.28 8.32 4.55
CA ILE A 25 17.23 7.51 5.13
C ILE A 25 16.08 7.30 4.16
N ASN A 26 15.73 8.32 3.37
CA ASN A 26 14.63 8.24 2.42
C ASN A 26 14.85 7.16 1.36
N GLU A 27 16.08 6.97 0.91
CA GLU A 27 16.39 5.90 -0.03
C GLU A 27 16.13 4.53 0.59
N ASP A 28 16.61 4.30 1.80
CA ASP A 28 16.38 3.05 2.53
C ASP A 28 14.90 2.80 2.81
N VAL A 29 14.18 3.83 3.23
CA VAL A 29 12.73 3.76 3.46
C VAL A 29 11.97 3.43 2.17
N ARG A 30 12.36 4.03 1.05
CA ARG A 30 11.75 3.74 -0.26
C ARG A 30 12.01 2.31 -0.68
N ASN A 31 13.20 1.78 -0.46
CA ASN A 31 13.55 0.41 -0.79
C ASN A 31 12.75 -0.58 0.06
N VAL A 32 12.61 -0.33 1.36
CA VAL A 32 11.76 -1.13 2.25
C VAL A 32 10.30 -1.08 1.78
N ALA A 33 9.78 0.11 1.50
CA ALA A 33 8.42 0.29 1.03
C ALA A 33 8.16 -0.46 -0.27
N LYS A 34 9.10 -0.42 -1.21
CA LYS A 34 9.01 -1.14 -2.49
C LYS A 34 8.96 -2.65 -2.28
N THR A 35 9.83 -3.18 -1.45
CA THR A 35 9.90 -4.61 -1.16
C THR A 35 8.61 -5.09 -0.50
N ILE A 36 8.17 -4.41 0.55
CA ILE A 36 6.95 -4.76 1.30
C ILE A 36 5.71 -4.66 0.39
N THR A 37 5.63 -3.61 -0.42
CA THR A 37 4.49 -3.42 -1.32
C THR A 37 4.43 -4.52 -2.38
N ASN A 38 5.56 -4.92 -2.95
CA ASN A 38 5.63 -6.02 -3.91
C ASN A 38 5.22 -7.35 -3.29
N GLU A 39 5.66 -7.63 -2.08
CA GLU A 39 5.28 -8.84 -1.35
C GLU A 39 3.77 -8.84 -1.03
N ALA A 40 3.24 -7.72 -0.56
CA ALA A 40 1.82 -7.57 -0.27
C ALA A 40 0.96 -7.75 -1.51
N LYS A 41 1.37 -7.20 -2.64
CA LYS A 41 0.69 -7.41 -3.93
C LYS A 41 0.67 -8.87 -4.33
N ALA A 42 1.80 -9.56 -4.23
CA ALA A 42 1.89 -10.98 -4.56
C ALA A 42 0.95 -11.82 -3.68
N GLU A 43 0.88 -11.52 -2.39
CA GLU A 43 -0.02 -12.21 -1.48
C GLU A 43 -1.50 -11.90 -1.78
N LEU A 44 -1.84 -10.66 -2.11
CA LEU A 44 -3.20 -10.29 -2.53
C LEU A 44 -3.62 -11.05 -3.78
N ILE A 45 -2.74 -11.18 -4.76
CA ILE A 45 -3.01 -11.97 -5.97
C ILE A 45 -3.28 -13.43 -5.59
N SER A 46 -2.47 -14.00 -4.71
CA SER A 46 -2.61 -15.39 -4.27
C SER A 46 -3.89 -15.64 -3.48
N LYS A 47 -4.25 -14.72 -2.58
CA LYS A 47 -5.41 -14.87 -1.68
C LYS A 47 -6.72 -14.34 -2.24
N SER A 48 -6.69 -13.57 -3.32
CA SER A 48 -7.91 -13.04 -3.91
C SER A 48 -8.79 -14.15 -4.46
N PRO A 49 -10.12 -14.04 -4.27
CA PRO A 49 -11.06 -14.96 -4.88
C PRO A 49 -10.90 -14.96 -6.40
N LYS A 50 -10.97 -16.13 -6.99
CA LYS A 50 -10.85 -16.32 -8.44
C LYS A 50 -12.13 -16.94 -8.96
N SER A 51 -12.74 -16.30 -9.94
CA SER A 51 -13.81 -16.92 -10.71
C SER A 51 -13.23 -17.92 -11.70
N ASP A 52 -13.85 -19.04 -11.84
CA ASP A 52 -13.49 -20.07 -12.82
C ASP A 52 -14.16 -19.87 -14.18
N HIS A 53 -14.99 -18.84 -14.30
CA HIS A 53 -15.71 -18.50 -15.52
C HIS A 53 -15.79 -16.98 -15.69
N ASP A 54 -16.05 -16.58 -16.94
CA ASP A 54 -16.29 -15.17 -17.25
C ASP A 54 -17.65 -14.72 -16.69
N VAL A 55 -17.69 -13.52 -16.18
CA VAL A 55 -18.92 -12.91 -15.64
C VAL A 55 -19.31 -11.74 -16.50
N ILE A 56 -20.55 -11.77 -17.02
CA ILE A 56 -21.09 -10.66 -17.78
C ILE A 56 -21.87 -9.77 -16.82
N LEU A 57 -21.41 -8.54 -16.68
CA LEU A 57 -22.08 -7.54 -15.86
C LEU A 57 -23.26 -6.90 -16.59
N LYS A 58 -24.11 -6.27 -15.78
CA LYS A 58 -25.22 -5.50 -16.30
C LYS A 58 -24.69 -4.34 -17.16
N GLY A 59 -24.91 -4.40 -18.46
CA GLY A 59 -24.35 -3.44 -19.43
C GLY A 59 -23.43 -4.07 -20.45
N GLY A 60 -23.19 -5.39 -20.38
CA GLY A 60 -22.43 -6.14 -21.37
C GLY A 60 -20.91 -6.13 -21.14
N GLU A 61 -20.45 -5.54 -20.04
CA GLU A 61 -19.04 -5.60 -19.65
C GLU A 61 -18.71 -7.01 -19.20
N VAL A 62 -17.63 -7.58 -19.75
CA VAL A 62 -17.20 -8.94 -19.45
C VAL A 62 -16.01 -8.88 -18.50
N HIS A 63 -16.18 -9.49 -17.33
CA HIS A 63 -15.07 -9.76 -16.41
C HIS A 63 -14.58 -11.18 -16.65
N THR A 64 -13.37 -11.28 -17.21
CA THR A 64 -12.77 -12.59 -17.52
C THR A 64 -12.42 -13.35 -16.25
N ALA A 65 -12.42 -14.67 -16.34
CA ALA A 65 -12.05 -15.56 -15.23
C ALA A 65 -10.72 -15.13 -14.60
N GLY A 66 -10.72 -14.92 -13.28
CA GLY A 66 -9.54 -14.51 -12.53
C GLY A 66 -9.08 -13.07 -12.71
N SER A 67 -9.85 -12.22 -13.40
CA SER A 67 -9.48 -10.80 -13.65
C SER A 67 -9.30 -10.00 -12.37
N TYR A 68 -10.12 -10.26 -11.36
CA TYR A 68 -10.00 -9.60 -10.07
C TYR A 68 -8.64 -9.84 -9.42
N ALA A 69 -8.21 -11.10 -9.34
CA ALA A 69 -6.91 -11.43 -8.74
C ALA A 69 -5.74 -10.82 -9.52
N ARG A 70 -5.84 -10.78 -10.84
CA ARG A 70 -4.80 -10.17 -11.70
C ARG A 70 -4.82 -8.65 -11.70
N GLY A 71 -5.89 -8.05 -11.21
CA GLY A 71 -6.10 -6.61 -11.26
C GLY A 71 -5.34 -5.81 -10.20
N TRP A 72 -4.68 -6.44 -9.27
CA TRP A 72 -3.90 -5.75 -8.24
C TRP A 72 -2.70 -5.03 -8.83
N THR A 73 -2.59 -3.76 -8.54
CA THR A 73 -1.51 -2.92 -9.05
C THR A 73 -1.00 -1.97 -7.97
N ILE A 74 0.17 -1.42 -8.20
CA ILE A 74 0.83 -0.49 -7.28
C ILE A 74 0.95 0.86 -7.97
N SER A 75 0.46 1.91 -7.32
CA SER A 75 0.69 3.29 -7.71
C SER A 75 1.66 3.92 -6.73
N THR A 76 2.61 4.69 -7.24
CA THR A 76 3.59 5.41 -6.45
C THR A 76 3.42 6.91 -6.70
N GLN A 77 3.29 7.67 -5.64
CA GLN A 77 3.22 9.12 -5.70
C GLN A 77 4.26 9.71 -4.76
N THR A 78 5.11 10.58 -5.27
CA THR A 78 6.13 11.24 -4.49
C THR A 78 5.92 12.76 -4.58
N SER A 79 5.78 13.40 -3.43
CA SER A 79 5.81 14.85 -3.31
C SER A 79 6.80 15.19 -2.22
N LYS A 80 7.53 16.29 -2.35
CA LYS A 80 8.62 16.79 -1.46
C LYS A 80 9.16 15.78 -0.43
N ASN A 81 8.47 15.58 0.67
CA ASN A 81 8.88 14.69 1.76
C ASN A 81 7.92 13.53 2.00
N VAL A 82 6.95 13.37 1.11
CA VAL A 82 5.94 12.32 1.23
C VAL A 82 6.07 11.34 0.08
N HIS A 83 6.24 10.08 0.42
CA HIS A 83 6.30 8.98 -0.54
C HIS A 83 5.15 8.02 -0.24
N THR A 84 4.20 7.97 -1.14
CA THR A 84 2.99 7.15 -0.98
C THR A 84 2.99 6.01 -1.98
N LYS A 85 2.83 4.80 -1.49
CA LYS A 85 2.56 3.62 -2.31
C LYS A 85 1.17 3.11 -2.00
N LYS A 86 0.38 2.93 -3.05
CA LYS A 86 -0.99 2.45 -2.94
C LYS A 86 -1.13 1.16 -3.74
N ILE A 87 -1.66 0.12 -3.10
CA ILE A 87 -2.06 -1.12 -3.77
C ILE A 87 -3.57 -1.04 -3.98
N TRP A 88 -3.99 -1.21 -5.21
CA TRP A 88 -5.42 -1.12 -5.55
C TRP A 88 -5.75 -2.06 -6.70
N ASN A 89 -7.02 -2.37 -6.84
CA ASN A 89 -7.48 -3.23 -7.93
C ASN A 89 -7.88 -2.36 -9.11
N LYS A 90 -7.13 -2.46 -10.20
CA LYS A 90 -7.31 -1.64 -11.39
C LYS A 90 -8.53 -2.07 -12.22
N THR A 91 -8.76 -3.36 -12.31
CA THR A 91 -9.80 -3.92 -13.19
C THR A 91 -11.17 -3.97 -12.51
N ASP A 92 -11.21 -4.39 -11.27
CA ASP A 92 -12.45 -4.73 -10.58
C ASP A 92 -12.53 -4.07 -9.18
N TYR A 93 -12.12 -2.82 -9.05
CA TYR A 93 -12.07 -2.13 -7.76
C TYR A 93 -13.41 -2.13 -7.01
N ARG A 94 -14.53 -2.16 -7.73
CA ARG A 94 -15.87 -2.20 -7.13
C ARG A 94 -16.16 -3.54 -6.44
N LEU A 95 -15.54 -4.61 -6.91
CA LEU A 95 -15.70 -5.94 -6.32
C LEU A 95 -14.95 -6.09 -5.00
N THR A 96 -13.88 -5.34 -4.79
CA THR A 96 -13.06 -5.43 -3.58
C THR A 96 -13.88 -5.32 -2.32
N HIS A 97 -14.72 -4.29 -2.24
CA HIS A 97 -15.58 -4.06 -1.08
C HIS A 97 -16.62 -5.17 -0.88
N LEU A 98 -17.24 -5.58 -1.97
CA LEU A 98 -18.27 -6.62 -1.94
C LEU A 98 -17.68 -7.97 -1.52
N LEU A 99 -16.51 -8.32 -1.99
CA LEU A 99 -15.84 -9.57 -1.65
C LEU A 99 -15.33 -9.55 -0.21
N GLU A 100 -14.74 -8.44 0.21
CA GLU A 100 -14.15 -8.30 1.55
C GLU A 100 -15.20 -8.41 2.66
N PHE A 101 -16.34 -7.77 2.49
CA PHE A 101 -17.38 -7.65 3.53
C PHE A 101 -18.63 -8.49 3.27
N GLY A 102 -18.74 -9.12 2.11
CA GLY A 102 -19.96 -9.74 1.67
C GLY A 102 -21.01 -8.71 1.25
N HIS A 103 -22.12 -9.16 0.70
CA HIS A 103 -23.19 -8.28 0.22
C HIS A 103 -24.53 -9.01 0.16
N ALA A 104 -25.61 -8.24 0.14
CA ALA A 104 -26.94 -8.78 -0.08
C ALA A 104 -27.11 -9.22 -1.53
N THR A 105 -27.72 -10.38 -1.74
CA THR A 105 -28.04 -10.89 -3.06
C THR A 105 -29.47 -10.55 -3.47
N ARG A 106 -29.76 -10.60 -4.78
CA ARG A 106 -31.11 -10.30 -5.30
C ARG A 106 -32.18 -11.24 -4.75
N ASN A 107 -31.81 -12.46 -4.38
CA ASN A 107 -32.73 -13.48 -3.90
C ASN A 107 -33.05 -13.40 -2.39
N GLY A 108 -32.70 -12.28 -1.74
CA GLY A 108 -32.92 -12.08 -0.32
C GLY A 108 -31.89 -12.74 0.59
N GLY A 109 -30.90 -13.43 0.01
CA GLY A 109 -29.78 -14.01 0.74
C GLY A 109 -28.63 -13.02 0.87
N ARG A 110 -27.51 -13.53 1.39
CA ARG A 110 -26.28 -12.75 1.55
C ARG A 110 -25.07 -13.56 1.06
N ALA A 111 -24.26 -12.96 0.20
CA ALA A 111 -22.99 -13.54 -0.19
C ALA A 111 -22.00 -13.48 0.98
N LYS A 112 -21.30 -14.58 1.21
CA LYS A 112 -20.34 -14.68 2.30
C LYS A 112 -19.14 -13.77 2.07
N ALA A 113 -18.70 -13.10 3.14
CA ALA A 113 -17.45 -12.33 3.11
C ALA A 113 -16.25 -13.25 2.88
N ILE A 114 -15.31 -12.76 2.08
CA ILE A 114 -14.01 -13.43 1.83
C ILE A 114 -12.92 -12.43 2.17
N PRO A 115 -12.56 -12.28 3.46
CA PRO A 115 -11.53 -11.34 3.87
C PRO A 115 -10.17 -11.70 3.26
N HIS A 116 -9.60 -10.82 2.48
CA HIS A 116 -8.28 -10.99 1.86
C HIS A 116 -7.45 -9.71 1.90
N VAL A 117 -8.11 -8.55 1.86
CA VAL A 117 -7.42 -7.25 1.91
C VAL A 117 -6.96 -6.94 3.32
N ARG A 118 -7.88 -6.96 4.29
CA ARG A 118 -7.58 -6.62 5.68
C ARG A 118 -6.52 -7.51 6.33
N PRO A 119 -6.58 -8.84 6.20
CA PRO A 119 -5.52 -9.70 6.75
C PRO A 119 -4.15 -9.44 6.13
N THR A 120 -4.11 -9.17 4.82
CA THR A 120 -2.86 -8.84 4.11
C THR A 120 -2.34 -7.48 4.55
N GLU A 121 -3.19 -6.48 4.64
CA GLU A 121 -2.85 -5.15 5.13
C GLU A 121 -2.25 -5.20 6.54
N GLU A 122 -2.91 -5.86 7.47
CA GLU A 122 -2.44 -5.98 8.85
C GLU A 122 -1.07 -6.68 8.93
N LYS A 123 -0.89 -7.75 8.17
CA LYS A 123 0.37 -8.50 8.13
C LYS A 123 1.52 -7.63 7.62
N TYR A 124 1.32 -6.94 6.50
CA TYR A 124 2.38 -6.19 5.85
C TYR A 124 2.63 -4.82 6.48
N LEU A 125 1.66 -4.23 7.16
CA LEU A 125 1.90 -3.05 8.00
C LEU A 125 2.85 -3.38 9.14
N LYS A 126 2.63 -4.49 9.84
CA LYS A 126 3.53 -4.96 10.89
C LYS A 126 4.93 -5.25 10.36
N LYS A 127 5.01 -5.90 9.21
CA LYS A 127 6.29 -6.20 8.57
C LYS A 127 7.02 -4.93 8.14
N PHE A 128 6.28 -3.97 7.59
CA PHE A 128 6.83 -2.67 7.20
C PHE A 128 7.41 -1.93 8.40
N GLU A 129 6.68 -1.84 9.48
CA GLU A 129 7.16 -1.21 10.72
C GLU A 129 8.44 -1.85 11.23
N LYS A 130 8.50 -3.17 11.21
CA LYS A 130 9.64 -3.96 11.67
C LYS A 130 10.88 -3.74 10.80
N GLU A 131 10.71 -3.80 9.49
CA GLU A 131 11.80 -3.58 8.54
C GLU A 131 12.28 -2.12 8.56
N LEU A 132 11.33 -1.18 8.71
CA LEU A 132 11.65 0.24 8.85
C LEU A 132 12.46 0.52 10.12
N GLU A 133 12.09 -0.09 11.22
CA GLU A 133 12.80 0.02 12.49
C GLU A 133 14.24 -0.48 12.36
N LYS A 134 14.45 -1.60 11.67
CA LYS A 134 15.78 -2.13 11.38
C LYS A 134 16.63 -1.15 10.58
N GLU A 135 16.07 -0.54 9.55
CA GLU A 135 16.79 0.43 8.73
C GLU A 135 17.14 1.69 9.50
N ILE A 136 16.23 2.22 10.29
CA ILE A 136 16.46 3.40 11.14
C ILE A 136 17.55 3.11 12.18
N THR A 137 17.55 1.92 12.75
CA THR A 137 18.54 1.52 13.75
C THR A 137 19.96 1.48 13.22
N LYS A 138 20.15 1.20 11.93
CA LYS A 138 21.47 1.24 11.28
C LYS A 138 22.12 2.62 11.28
N TRP A 139 21.30 3.68 11.42
CA TRP A 139 21.77 5.07 11.36
C TRP A 139 22.13 5.66 12.74
N ARG A 140 22.12 4.86 13.77
CA ARG A 140 22.53 5.28 15.12
C ARG A 140 24.02 5.15 15.34
#